data_59099072f7f249dce187d90e334a5a11
#
_entry.id   59099072f7f249dce187d90e334a5a11
#
_cell.length_a   1.000
_cell.length_b   1.000
_cell.length_c   1.000
_cell.angle_alpha   90.00
_cell.angle_beta   90.00
_cell.angle_gamma   90.00
#
_symmetry.space_group_name_H-M   'P 1'
#
loop_
_entity.id
_entity.type
_entity.pdbx_description
1 polymer ?
#
loop_
_entity_poly.entity_id
_entity_poly.type
_entity_poly.pdbx_seq_one_letter_code
_entity_poly.pdbx_strand_id
1 'polypeptide(L)'
;VHLPLSVEAQAECRFLLLSPNNLLKPSDGGPVAVPSQDMVLGIYYLTQERPGSKGEGSWFKNLNEAILAYENGYITLQTRIHVRCSKTMPDGNVLSANVESTLGRFLFNEILPQDLGFVDRTQEGNELVLEVDFHVGKKQLKKILEKVINTHGATKTAEVLDDIKSMGYKYSTRAAMTVSISDMTVPPQKPEMIQNAQDTVDRITRNFKRGLITEEERYKEVVETWKQTDDALTKALLDGLDAYNNIFMMADSGARGSDKQIKQLAGMRGLMADTTGHTIELPIKSNFREGLDVLEYFMSAHGARKGLSDTALRTADSGYLTRRLVDVSQELIVREV
;
A
#
# COMPACT_ATOMS: atom_id res chain seq x y z
N VAL A 1 25.43 -18.11 -0.82
CA VAL A 1 25.93 -17.05 -1.70
C VAL A 1 27.37 -17.38 -2.06
N HIS A 2 27.71 -17.29 -3.36
CA HIS A 2 29.03 -17.64 -3.87
C HIS A 2 29.55 -16.52 -4.79
N LEU A 3 30.85 -16.28 -4.77
CA LEU A 3 31.50 -15.32 -5.65
C LEU A 3 32.06 -16.07 -6.88
N PRO A 4 31.70 -15.69 -8.11
CA PRO A 4 32.25 -16.35 -9.31
C PRO A 4 33.75 -16.06 -9.44
N LEU A 5 34.59 -17.11 -9.56
CA LEU A 5 36.04 -16.98 -9.60
C LEU A 5 36.59 -17.02 -11.03
N SER A 6 35.99 -17.83 -11.93
CA SER A 6 36.44 -17.90 -13.31
C SER A 6 35.82 -16.80 -14.20
N VAL A 7 36.47 -16.50 -15.32
CA VAL A 7 36.00 -15.51 -16.30
C VAL A 7 34.68 -15.96 -16.92
N GLU A 8 34.56 -17.26 -17.21
CA GLU A 8 33.35 -17.86 -17.78
C GLU A 8 32.18 -17.74 -16.82
N ALA A 9 32.38 -18.08 -15.52
CA ALA A 9 31.35 -17.93 -14.50
C ALA A 9 30.94 -16.46 -14.32
N GLN A 10 31.87 -15.51 -14.38
CA GLN A 10 31.56 -14.08 -14.34
C GLN A 10 30.73 -13.64 -15.55
N ALA A 11 31.06 -14.15 -16.75
CA ALA A 11 30.28 -13.88 -17.96
C ALA A 11 28.84 -14.43 -17.84
N GLU A 12 28.69 -15.68 -17.42
CA GLU A 12 27.37 -16.28 -17.18
C GLU A 12 26.55 -15.49 -16.16
N CYS A 13 27.16 -15.07 -15.05
CA CYS A 13 26.47 -14.21 -14.06
C CYS A 13 25.96 -12.91 -14.67
N ARG A 14 26.73 -12.29 -15.56
CA ARG A 14 26.32 -11.04 -16.24
C ARG A 14 25.17 -11.25 -17.21
N PHE A 15 25.18 -12.34 -17.96
CA PHE A 15 24.12 -12.60 -18.95
C PHE A 15 22.86 -13.20 -18.35
N LEU A 16 22.97 -14.05 -17.31
CA LEU A 16 21.84 -14.80 -16.78
C LEU A 16 21.27 -14.20 -15.50
N LEU A 17 22.09 -13.62 -14.61
CA LEU A 17 21.68 -13.27 -13.25
C LEU A 17 21.45 -11.78 -13.01
N LEU A 18 21.83 -10.89 -13.94
CA LEU A 18 21.59 -9.47 -13.79
C LEU A 18 20.10 -9.16 -13.73
N SER A 19 19.72 -8.26 -12.82
CA SER A 19 18.33 -7.84 -12.60
C SER A 19 17.61 -7.38 -13.87
N PRO A 20 18.20 -6.56 -14.76
CA PRO A 20 17.54 -6.16 -16.00
C PRO A 20 17.11 -7.33 -16.89
N ASN A 21 17.81 -8.47 -16.82
CA ASN A 21 17.50 -9.65 -17.62
C ASN A 21 16.43 -10.56 -16.96
N ASN A 22 16.05 -10.27 -15.72
CA ASN A 22 15.12 -11.08 -14.93
C ASN A 22 13.99 -10.23 -14.32
N LEU A 23 13.42 -9.32 -15.09
CA LEU A 23 12.36 -8.42 -14.61
C LEU A 23 10.99 -9.06 -14.59
N LEU A 24 10.76 -10.15 -15.30
CA LEU A 24 9.48 -10.84 -15.38
C LEU A 24 9.49 -12.12 -14.53
N LYS A 25 8.39 -12.38 -13.85
CA LYS A 25 8.18 -13.63 -13.13
C LYS A 25 7.84 -14.76 -14.10
N PRO A 26 8.46 -15.93 -13.96
CA PRO A 26 8.10 -17.07 -14.81
C PRO A 26 6.70 -17.65 -14.52
N SER A 27 6.08 -17.29 -13.38
CA SER A 27 4.77 -17.83 -12.98
C SER A 27 3.58 -17.13 -13.64
N ASP A 28 3.62 -15.81 -13.76
CA ASP A 28 2.50 -14.98 -14.22
C ASP A 28 2.92 -13.90 -15.24
N GLY A 29 4.20 -13.85 -15.63
CA GLY A 29 4.72 -12.83 -16.53
C GLY A 29 4.69 -11.40 -15.95
N GLY A 30 4.31 -11.22 -14.70
CA GLY A 30 4.30 -9.93 -14.04
C GLY A 30 5.69 -9.47 -13.61
N PRO A 31 5.89 -8.16 -13.33
CA PRO A 31 7.17 -7.65 -12.89
C PRO A 31 7.59 -8.23 -11.53
N VAL A 32 8.86 -8.66 -11.43
CA VAL A 32 9.49 -9.14 -10.19
C VAL A 32 9.92 -7.95 -9.33
N ALA A 33 10.63 -7.01 -9.94
CA ALA A 33 11.12 -5.82 -9.27
C ALA A 33 10.01 -4.76 -9.20
N VAL A 34 9.40 -4.63 -8.04
CA VAL A 34 8.36 -3.63 -7.77
C VAL A 34 8.82 -2.76 -6.61
N PRO A 35 8.70 -1.42 -6.72
CA PRO A 35 8.99 -0.53 -5.62
C PRO A 35 8.22 -0.90 -4.35
N SER A 36 8.82 -0.69 -3.18
CA SER A 36 8.25 -1.04 -1.90
C SER A 36 8.52 0.03 -0.84
N GLN A 37 7.79 -0.03 0.26
CA GLN A 37 8.00 0.81 1.44
C GLN A 37 8.13 2.32 1.11
N ASP A 38 9.24 2.96 1.45
CA ASP A 38 9.44 4.40 1.30
C ASP A 38 9.42 4.86 -0.16
N MET A 39 9.79 4.01 -1.11
CA MET A 39 9.66 4.33 -2.54
C MET A 39 8.19 4.51 -2.93
N VAL A 40 7.32 3.61 -2.48
CA VAL A 40 5.87 3.71 -2.72
C VAL A 40 5.30 4.91 -1.99
N LEU A 41 5.69 5.11 -0.73
CA LEU A 41 5.18 6.21 0.09
C LEU A 41 5.54 7.58 -0.51
N GLY A 42 6.76 7.73 -1.01
CA GLY A 42 7.21 8.96 -1.67
C GLY A 42 6.41 9.28 -2.94
N ILE A 43 6.17 8.29 -3.78
CA ILE A 43 5.34 8.46 -4.99
C ILE A 43 3.87 8.71 -4.64
N TYR A 44 3.34 8.02 -3.65
CA TYR A 44 1.99 8.24 -3.14
C TYR A 44 1.80 9.69 -2.68
N TYR A 45 2.71 10.19 -1.84
CA TYR A 45 2.70 11.58 -1.40
C TYR A 45 2.83 12.58 -2.55
N LEU A 46 3.69 12.29 -3.52
CA LEU A 46 3.92 13.14 -4.69
C LEU A 46 2.68 13.25 -5.58
N THR A 47 1.96 12.15 -5.79
CA THR A 47 0.80 12.08 -6.69
C THR A 47 -0.54 12.37 -6.02
N GLN A 48 -0.55 12.57 -4.71
CA GLN A 48 -1.73 12.96 -3.95
C GLN A 48 -2.21 14.34 -4.39
N GLU A 49 -3.53 14.55 -4.40
CA GLU A 49 -4.16 15.84 -4.63
C GLU A 49 -4.73 16.38 -3.33
N ARG A 50 -4.58 17.66 -3.07
CA ARG A 50 -5.13 18.31 -1.87
C ARG A 50 -5.91 19.56 -2.29
N PRO A 51 -7.26 19.48 -2.42
CA PRO A 51 -8.10 20.62 -2.72
C PRO A 51 -7.98 21.71 -1.64
N GLY A 52 -8.10 22.95 -2.05
CA GLY A 52 -7.94 24.11 -1.15
C GLY A 52 -6.50 24.43 -0.75
N SER A 53 -5.51 23.84 -1.43
CA SER A 53 -4.09 24.13 -1.18
C SER A 53 -3.71 25.52 -1.70
N LYS A 54 -2.66 26.08 -1.10
CA LYS A 54 -2.13 27.40 -1.49
C LYS A 54 -1.78 27.43 -2.98
N GLY A 55 -2.25 28.44 -3.71
CA GLY A 55 -1.96 28.65 -5.12
C GLY A 55 -2.78 27.78 -6.08
N GLU A 56 -3.90 27.21 -5.63
CA GLU A 56 -4.78 26.42 -6.51
C GLU A 56 -5.28 27.24 -7.70
N GLY A 57 -5.29 26.61 -8.90
CA GLY A 57 -5.71 27.26 -10.13
C GLY A 57 -4.67 28.20 -10.75
N SER A 58 -3.45 28.28 -10.22
CA SER A 58 -2.38 29.12 -10.79
C SER A 58 -1.94 28.63 -12.17
N TRP A 59 -1.56 29.58 -13.01
CA TRP A 59 -1.13 29.34 -14.40
C TRP A 59 0.37 29.56 -14.54
N PHE A 60 1.06 28.62 -15.17
CA PHE A 60 2.50 28.65 -15.39
C PHE A 60 2.83 28.44 -16.88
N LYS A 61 3.82 29.21 -17.36
CA LYS A 61 4.29 29.14 -18.73
C LYS A 61 4.98 27.84 -19.06
N ASN A 62 5.64 27.23 -18.08
CA ASN A 62 6.35 25.95 -18.20
C ASN A 62 6.50 25.29 -16.81
N LEU A 63 6.94 24.04 -16.81
CA LEU A 63 7.15 23.28 -15.57
C LEU A 63 8.23 23.89 -14.66
N ASN A 64 9.29 24.47 -15.24
CA ASN A 64 10.37 25.09 -14.46
C ASN A 64 9.87 26.30 -13.64
N GLU A 65 8.98 27.10 -14.20
CA GLU A 65 8.34 28.20 -13.47
C GLU A 65 7.48 27.69 -12.30
N ALA A 66 6.75 26.61 -12.52
CA ALA A 66 5.98 25.97 -11.45
C ALA A 66 6.90 25.41 -10.34
N ILE A 67 8.05 24.83 -10.69
CA ILE A 67 9.05 24.36 -9.72
C ILE A 67 9.61 25.53 -8.91
N LEU A 68 9.94 26.65 -9.56
CA LEU A 68 10.39 27.86 -8.87
C LEU A 68 9.31 28.42 -7.91
N ALA A 69 8.05 28.41 -8.32
CA ALA A 69 6.94 28.80 -7.46
C ALA A 69 6.79 27.88 -6.25
N TYR A 70 7.02 26.58 -6.42
CA TYR A 70 7.05 25.61 -5.33
C TYR A 70 8.22 25.88 -4.35
N GLU A 71 9.42 26.09 -4.88
CA GLU A 71 10.61 26.37 -4.05
C GLU A 71 10.49 27.67 -3.24
N ASN A 72 9.77 28.67 -3.81
CA ASN A 72 9.44 29.90 -3.11
C ASN A 72 8.20 29.81 -2.21
N GLY A 73 7.56 28.63 -2.11
CA GLY A 73 6.42 28.39 -1.23
C GLY A 73 5.11 29.05 -1.68
N TYR A 74 4.95 29.39 -2.97
CA TYR A 74 3.71 29.91 -3.52
C TYR A 74 2.68 28.80 -3.78
N ILE A 75 3.15 27.60 -4.15
CA ILE A 75 2.33 26.40 -4.36
C ILE A 75 2.90 25.22 -3.59
N THR A 76 2.12 24.14 -3.45
CA THR A 76 2.57 22.85 -2.90
C THR A 76 2.63 21.79 -3.99
N LEU A 77 3.22 20.63 -3.70
CA LEU A 77 3.27 19.50 -4.65
C LEU A 77 1.88 18.97 -5.01
N GLN A 78 0.94 19.06 -4.06
CA GLN A 78 -0.43 18.55 -4.16
C GLN A 78 -1.42 19.60 -4.73
N THR A 79 -0.96 20.81 -5.00
CA THR A 79 -1.79 21.90 -5.54
C THR A 79 -2.12 21.63 -7.01
N ARG A 80 -3.39 21.77 -7.37
CA ARG A 80 -3.87 21.69 -8.76
C ARG A 80 -3.54 22.97 -9.49
N ILE A 81 -2.80 22.87 -10.60
CA ILE A 81 -2.26 23.99 -11.36
C ILE A 81 -2.43 23.77 -12.86
N HIS A 82 -2.34 24.84 -13.64
CA HIS A 82 -2.31 24.80 -15.09
C HIS A 82 -0.90 25.08 -15.59
N VAL A 83 -0.33 24.14 -16.37
CA VAL A 83 0.99 24.29 -16.96
C VAL A 83 0.87 24.21 -18.47
N ARG A 84 1.49 25.12 -19.18
CA ARG A 84 1.59 25.06 -20.63
C ARG A 84 2.65 24.05 -21.02
N CYS A 85 2.21 22.94 -21.58
CA CYS A 85 3.07 21.89 -22.13
C CYS A 85 3.21 22.07 -23.63
N SER A 86 4.39 21.78 -24.18
CA SER A 86 4.64 21.80 -25.61
C SER A 86 5.41 20.54 -26.02
N LYS A 87 5.02 19.96 -27.15
CA LYS A 87 5.67 18.78 -27.72
C LYS A 87 5.86 19.00 -29.22
N THR A 88 7.07 18.71 -29.70
CA THR A 88 7.33 18.70 -31.13
C THR A 88 6.85 17.38 -31.71
N MET A 89 5.92 17.43 -32.63
CA MET A 89 5.38 16.25 -33.31
C MET A 89 6.36 15.77 -34.38
N PRO A 90 6.27 14.50 -34.84
CA PRO A 90 7.11 13.98 -35.91
C PRO A 90 7.07 14.80 -37.21
N ASP A 91 5.97 15.49 -37.43
CA ASP A 91 5.73 16.38 -38.59
C ASP A 91 6.45 17.75 -38.47
N GLY A 92 7.23 17.97 -37.40
CA GLY A 92 7.92 19.24 -37.16
C GLY A 92 7.05 20.35 -36.55
N ASN A 93 5.76 20.15 -36.44
CA ASN A 93 4.84 21.09 -35.79
C ASN A 93 4.99 21.05 -34.27
N VAL A 94 4.98 22.23 -33.62
CA VAL A 94 4.96 22.34 -32.14
C VAL A 94 3.53 22.45 -31.68
N LEU A 95 3.01 21.38 -31.08
CA LEU A 95 1.73 21.39 -30.38
C LEU A 95 1.94 21.94 -28.97
N SER A 96 1.11 22.89 -28.55
CA SER A 96 1.11 23.39 -27.18
C SER A 96 -0.31 23.50 -26.64
N ALA A 97 -0.52 22.99 -25.45
CA ALA A 97 -1.78 23.06 -24.73
C ALA A 97 -1.54 23.31 -23.24
N ASN A 98 -2.58 23.83 -22.59
CA ASN A 98 -2.56 23.98 -21.14
C ASN A 98 -3.10 22.69 -20.54
N VAL A 99 -2.28 22.05 -19.71
CA VAL A 99 -2.62 20.80 -19.00
C VAL A 99 -2.88 21.13 -17.55
N GLU A 100 -4.00 20.68 -17.04
CA GLU A 100 -4.36 20.82 -15.63
C GLU A 100 -4.01 19.54 -14.88
N SER A 101 -3.17 19.64 -13.86
CA SER A 101 -2.82 18.56 -12.95
C SER A 101 -2.09 19.10 -11.71
N THR A 102 -1.63 18.24 -10.82
CA THR A 102 -0.80 18.66 -9.69
C THR A 102 0.68 18.72 -10.08
N LEU A 103 1.44 19.62 -9.43
CA LEU A 103 2.88 19.72 -9.68
C LEU A 103 3.58 18.37 -9.50
N GLY A 104 3.19 17.61 -8.46
CA GLY A 104 3.77 16.30 -8.21
C GLY A 104 3.52 15.28 -9.33
N ARG A 105 2.34 15.30 -9.96
CA ARG A 105 2.05 14.43 -11.11
C ARG A 105 2.84 14.84 -12.35
N PHE A 106 3.04 16.13 -12.58
CA PHE A 106 3.94 16.60 -13.65
C PHE A 106 5.34 16.05 -13.47
N LEU A 107 5.91 16.18 -12.27
CA LEU A 107 7.24 15.64 -11.95
C LEU A 107 7.32 14.12 -12.10
N PHE A 108 6.29 13.41 -11.70
CA PHE A 108 6.24 11.94 -11.84
C PHE A 108 6.16 11.52 -13.32
N ASN A 109 5.40 12.23 -14.14
CA ASN A 109 5.31 11.93 -15.57
C ASN A 109 6.61 12.26 -16.34
N GLU A 110 7.49 13.10 -15.80
CA GLU A 110 8.77 13.42 -16.43
C GLU A 110 9.69 12.21 -16.52
N ILE A 111 9.63 11.30 -15.54
CA ILE A 111 10.42 10.06 -15.53
C ILE A 111 9.77 8.90 -16.27
N LEU A 112 8.48 9.03 -16.64
CA LEU A 112 7.74 7.98 -17.31
C LEU A 112 7.67 8.20 -18.82
N PRO A 113 7.79 7.14 -19.65
CA PRO A 113 7.42 7.21 -21.04
C PRO A 113 5.97 7.65 -21.20
N GLN A 114 5.70 8.52 -22.18
CA GLN A 114 4.37 9.10 -22.39
C GLN A 114 3.57 8.38 -23.49
N ASP A 115 3.76 7.06 -23.63
CA ASP A 115 3.14 6.18 -24.62
C ASP A 115 2.69 4.84 -24.02
N LEU A 116 2.39 4.83 -22.73
CA LEU A 116 2.02 3.62 -21.99
C LEU A 116 0.56 3.18 -22.24
N GLY A 117 -0.26 4.01 -22.90
CA GLY A 117 -1.65 3.68 -23.22
C GLY A 117 -2.60 3.73 -22.03
N PHE A 118 -2.34 4.57 -21.03
CA PHE A 118 -3.35 4.94 -20.04
C PHE A 118 -4.29 6.01 -20.58
N VAL A 119 -3.79 6.84 -21.51
CA VAL A 119 -4.54 7.87 -22.22
C VAL A 119 -4.68 7.46 -23.67
N ASP A 120 -5.90 7.51 -24.21
CA ASP A 120 -6.16 7.27 -25.64
C ASP A 120 -5.71 8.50 -26.44
N ARG A 121 -4.55 8.39 -27.07
CA ARG A 121 -3.92 9.46 -27.85
C ARG A 121 -4.46 9.59 -29.27
N THR A 122 -5.42 8.75 -29.65
CA THR A 122 -6.09 8.84 -30.95
C THR A 122 -7.19 9.91 -30.96
N GLN A 123 -7.64 10.34 -29.77
CA GLN A 123 -8.65 11.38 -29.62
C GLN A 123 -8.00 12.76 -29.68
N GLU A 124 -8.57 13.67 -30.47
CA GLU A 124 -8.15 15.06 -30.54
C GLU A 124 -8.22 15.74 -29.17
N GLY A 125 -7.14 16.41 -28.78
CA GLY A 125 -7.00 17.08 -27.46
C GLY A 125 -6.31 16.27 -26.38
N ASN A 126 -6.05 14.97 -26.59
CA ASN A 126 -5.37 14.10 -25.62
C ASN A 126 -3.84 14.00 -25.86
N GLU A 127 -3.29 14.68 -26.87
CA GLU A 127 -1.89 14.53 -27.27
C GLU A 127 -0.89 14.96 -26.18
N LEU A 128 -1.27 15.93 -25.35
CA LEU A 128 -0.43 16.50 -24.29
C LEU A 128 -0.90 16.16 -22.88
N VAL A 129 -2.01 15.43 -22.74
CA VAL A 129 -2.48 14.95 -21.43
C VAL A 129 -1.47 14.01 -20.80
N LEU A 130 -1.26 14.13 -19.49
CA LEU A 130 -0.34 13.26 -18.76
C LEU A 130 -0.81 11.80 -18.79
N GLU A 131 0.11 10.87 -18.97
CA GLU A 131 -0.19 9.43 -18.91
C GLU A 131 -0.72 9.01 -17.53
N VAL A 132 -0.17 9.59 -16.47
CA VAL A 132 -0.55 9.30 -15.11
C VAL A 132 -1.09 10.57 -14.45
N ASP A 133 -2.41 10.75 -14.50
CA ASP A 133 -3.12 11.82 -13.79
C ASP A 133 -4.06 11.28 -12.72
N PHE A 134 -3.63 10.24 -12.03
CA PHE A 134 -4.34 9.63 -10.92
C PHE A 134 -3.40 9.40 -9.73
N HIS A 135 -3.99 9.13 -8.57
CA HIS A 135 -3.24 8.85 -7.36
C HIS A 135 -2.58 7.47 -7.45
N VAL A 136 -1.27 7.40 -7.18
CA VAL A 136 -0.44 6.22 -7.42
C VAL A 136 -0.03 5.56 -6.11
N GLY A 137 -0.57 4.37 -5.86
CA GLY A 137 -0.12 3.48 -4.80
C GLY A 137 0.64 2.27 -5.36
N LYS A 138 0.94 1.30 -4.52
CA LYS A 138 1.71 0.11 -4.90
C LYS A 138 1.09 -0.70 -6.04
N LYS A 139 -0.25 -0.82 -6.06
CA LYS A 139 -0.96 -1.55 -7.11
C LYS A 139 -0.86 -0.85 -8.46
N GLN A 140 -1.00 0.47 -8.46
CA GLN A 140 -0.89 1.29 -9.67
C GLN A 140 0.54 1.29 -10.20
N LEU A 141 1.56 1.39 -9.32
CA LEU A 141 2.97 1.27 -9.71
C LEU A 141 3.27 -0.07 -10.40
N LYS A 142 2.73 -1.18 -9.86
CA LYS A 142 2.89 -2.49 -10.53
C LYS A 142 2.32 -2.47 -11.95
N LYS A 143 1.12 -1.90 -12.16
CA LYS A 143 0.49 -1.79 -13.48
C LYS A 143 1.27 -0.87 -14.44
N ILE A 144 1.83 0.23 -13.92
CA ILE A 144 2.65 1.14 -14.72
C ILE A 144 3.90 0.40 -15.20
N LEU A 145 4.60 -0.30 -14.33
CA LEU A 145 5.81 -1.06 -14.67
C LEU A 145 5.51 -2.21 -15.65
N GLU A 146 4.38 -2.90 -15.49
CA GLU A 146 3.93 -3.93 -16.41
C GLU A 146 3.74 -3.36 -17.84
N LYS A 147 3.13 -2.18 -17.96
CA LYS A 147 2.99 -1.50 -19.23
C LYS A 147 4.34 -1.03 -19.79
N VAL A 148 5.22 -0.47 -18.94
CA VAL A 148 6.54 -0.03 -19.38
C VAL A 148 7.36 -1.19 -19.96
N ILE A 149 7.37 -2.35 -19.28
CA ILE A 149 8.14 -3.51 -19.76
C ILE A 149 7.57 -4.08 -21.06
N ASN A 150 6.26 -4.11 -21.21
CA ASN A 150 5.60 -4.62 -22.41
C ASN A 150 5.78 -3.69 -23.62
N THR A 151 5.91 -2.36 -23.40
CA THR A 151 6.05 -1.38 -24.48
C THR A 151 7.51 -1.10 -24.85
N HIS A 152 8.39 -0.96 -23.86
CA HIS A 152 9.77 -0.50 -24.05
C HIS A 152 10.84 -1.55 -23.76
N GLY A 153 10.46 -2.72 -23.23
CA GLY A 153 11.39 -3.79 -22.89
C GLY A 153 12.20 -3.54 -21.60
N ALA A 154 13.12 -4.47 -21.34
CA ALA A 154 13.81 -4.57 -20.05
C ALA A 154 14.74 -3.41 -19.72
N THR A 155 15.50 -2.92 -20.70
CA THR A 155 16.51 -1.87 -20.49
C THR A 155 15.86 -0.55 -20.03
N LYS A 156 14.82 -0.10 -20.76
CA LYS A 156 14.10 1.12 -20.39
C LYS A 156 13.37 0.99 -19.07
N THR A 157 12.84 -0.20 -18.79
CA THR A 157 12.19 -0.47 -17.50
C THR A 157 13.18 -0.37 -16.34
N ALA A 158 14.43 -0.82 -16.52
CA ALA A 158 15.45 -0.69 -15.48
C ALA A 158 15.77 0.79 -15.18
N GLU A 159 15.88 1.65 -16.21
CA GLU A 159 16.06 3.09 -16.03
C GLU A 159 14.88 3.72 -15.26
N VAL A 160 13.65 3.43 -15.70
CA VAL A 160 12.43 3.92 -15.03
C VAL A 160 12.34 3.46 -13.58
N LEU A 161 12.74 2.22 -13.28
CA LEU A 161 12.78 1.70 -11.90
C LEU A 161 13.79 2.46 -11.03
N ASP A 162 14.97 2.78 -11.57
CA ASP A 162 15.98 3.58 -10.87
C ASP A 162 15.51 5.02 -10.62
N ASP A 163 14.83 5.62 -11.59
CA ASP A 163 14.25 6.95 -11.45
C ASP A 163 13.11 6.97 -10.42
N ILE A 164 12.21 5.97 -10.44
CA ILE A 164 11.15 5.81 -9.43
C ILE A 164 11.76 5.62 -8.04
N LYS A 165 12.79 4.80 -7.90
CA LYS A 165 13.50 4.61 -6.64
C LYS A 165 14.06 5.93 -6.11
N SER A 166 14.79 6.65 -6.93
CA SER A 166 15.44 7.92 -6.56
C SER A 166 14.40 8.98 -6.19
N MET A 167 13.35 9.10 -6.99
CA MET A 167 12.25 10.03 -6.73
C MET A 167 11.46 9.65 -5.48
N GLY A 168 11.15 8.37 -5.30
CA GLY A 168 10.43 7.86 -4.14
C GLY A 168 11.14 8.19 -2.83
N TYR A 169 12.43 7.91 -2.73
CA TYR A 169 13.22 8.26 -1.54
C TYR A 169 13.34 9.77 -1.33
N LYS A 170 13.56 10.54 -2.39
CA LYS A 170 13.64 12.01 -2.31
C LYS A 170 12.37 12.60 -1.72
N TYR A 171 11.22 12.21 -2.22
CA TYR A 171 9.94 12.77 -1.78
C TYR A 171 9.41 12.16 -0.50
N SER A 172 9.75 10.93 -0.17
CA SER A 172 9.50 10.36 1.16
C SER A 172 10.26 11.13 2.25
N THR A 173 11.52 11.46 2.00
CA THR A 173 12.34 12.29 2.91
C THR A 173 11.76 13.71 3.06
N ARG A 174 11.32 14.33 1.94
CA ARG A 174 10.71 15.68 1.99
C ARG A 174 9.34 15.68 2.66
N ALA A 175 8.58 14.62 2.51
CA ALA A 175 7.28 14.47 3.18
C ALA A 175 7.41 14.39 4.70
N ALA A 176 8.56 13.92 5.21
CA ALA A 176 8.87 13.80 6.64
C ALA A 176 7.74 13.12 7.43
N MET A 177 7.14 12.05 6.86
CA MET A 177 6.04 11.35 7.50
C MET A 177 6.50 10.67 8.78
N THR A 178 5.76 10.90 9.84
CA THR A 178 6.01 10.30 11.16
C THR A 178 4.69 9.90 11.80
N VAL A 179 4.74 9.08 12.84
CA VAL A 179 3.58 8.63 13.58
C VAL A 179 3.56 9.27 14.95
N SER A 180 2.45 9.91 15.30
CA SER A 180 2.16 10.43 16.62
C SER A 180 0.98 9.69 17.25
N ILE A 181 0.91 9.68 18.57
CA ILE A 181 -0.26 9.17 19.30
C ILE A 181 -1.53 9.96 18.93
N SER A 182 -1.40 11.25 18.62
CA SER A 182 -2.52 12.09 18.17
C SER A 182 -3.11 11.68 16.82
N ASP A 183 -2.32 11.02 15.97
CA ASP A 183 -2.77 10.56 14.64
C ASP A 183 -3.71 9.36 14.74
N MET A 184 -3.72 8.67 15.88
CA MET A 184 -4.61 7.54 16.17
C MET A 184 -5.97 8.06 16.65
N THR A 185 -6.83 8.48 15.74
CA THR A 185 -8.17 9.01 16.08
C THR A 185 -9.12 7.87 16.41
N VAL A 186 -9.66 7.88 17.64
CA VAL A 186 -10.68 6.90 18.07
C VAL A 186 -12.04 7.35 17.59
N PRO A 187 -12.84 6.49 16.93
CA PRO A 187 -14.19 6.85 16.50
C PRO A 187 -15.08 7.23 17.67
N PRO A 188 -15.82 8.34 17.61
CA PRO A 188 -16.72 8.76 18.70
C PRO A 188 -17.86 7.78 18.96
N GLN A 189 -18.24 6.98 17.97
CA GLN A 189 -19.28 5.96 18.06
C GLN A 189 -18.87 4.69 18.81
N LYS A 190 -17.56 4.51 19.08
CA LYS A 190 -17.02 3.29 19.72
C LYS A 190 -17.73 2.92 21.03
N PRO A 191 -17.95 3.83 21.99
CA PRO A 191 -18.60 3.48 23.27
C PRO A 191 -20.02 2.94 23.08
N GLU A 192 -20.79 3.57 22.18
CA GLU A 192 -22.17 3.15 21.88
C GLU A 192 -22.21 1.76 21.22
N MET A 193 -21.32 1.52 20.24
CA MET A 193 -21.25 0.24 19.54
C MET A 193 -20.88 -0.90 20.50
N ILE A 194 -19.91 -0.67 21.38
CA ILE A 194 -19.50 -1.66 22.40
C ILE A 194 -20.63 -1.93 23.40
N GLN A 195 -21.35 -0.89 23.83
CA GLN A 195 -22.48 -1.06 24.76
C GLN A 195 -23.61 -1.86 24.15
N ASN A 196 -23.98 -1.58 22.90
CA ASN A 196 -25.02 -2.33 22.17
C ASN A 196 -24.63 -3.81 21.99
N ALA A 197 -23.35 -4.09 21.73
CA ALA A 197 -22.85 -5.46 21.67
C ALA A 197 -22.92 -6.15 23.03
N GLN A 198 -22.55 -5.46 24.11
CA GLN A 198 -22.60 -5.99 25.46
C GLN A 198 -24.06 -6.32 25.88
N ASP A 199 -25.02 -5.44 25.60
CA ASP A 199 -26.42 -5.66 25.87
C ASP A 199 -26.98 -6.89 25.13
N THR A 200 -26.52 -7.10 23.90
CA THR A 200 -26.87 -8.29 23.10
C THR A 200 -26.28 -9.55 23.70
N VAL A 201 -25.01 -9.55 24.08
CA VAL A 201 -24.34 -10.67 24.76
C VAL A 201 -25.02 -11.00 26.09
N ASP A 202 -25.43 -10.00 26.88
CA ASP A 202 -26.15 -10.18 28.12
C ASP A 202 -27.53 -10.79 27.90
N ARG A 203 -28.21 -10.47 26.79
CA ARG A 203 -29.47 -11.09 26.38
C ARG A 203 -29.26 -12.56 26.02
N ILE A 204 -28.25 -12.90 25.24
CA ILE A 204 -27.88 -14.28 24.87
C ILE A 204 -27.57 -15.09 26.14
N THR A 205 -26.79 -14.54 27.03
CA THR A 205 -26.45 -15.17 28.32
C THR A 205 -27.70 -15.41 29.19
N ARG A 206 -28.66 -14.49 29.21
CA ARG A 206 -29.95 -14.67 29.90
C ARG A 206 -30.78 -15.79 29.29
N ASN A 207 -30.82 -15.92 27.96
CA ASN A 207 -31.50 -16.99 27.24
C ASN A 207 -30.89 -18.35 27.59
N PHE A 208 -29.56 -18.43 27.63
CA PHE A 208 -28.85 -19.63 28.05
C PHE A 208 -29.24 -20.04 29.52
N LYS A 209 -29.19 -19.08 30.46
CA LYS A 209 -29.58 -19.31 31.86
C LYS A 209 -31.03 -19.78 32.02
N ARG A 210 -31.90 -19.45 31.06
CA ARG A 210 -33.29 -19.92 30.99
C ARG A 210 -33.43 -21.30 30.32
N GLY A 211 -32.35 -21.88 29.83
CA GLY A 211 -32.36 -23.18 29.15
C GLY A 211 -32.93 -23.15 27.72
N LEU A 212 -33.01 -21.96 27.09
CA LEU A 212 -33.57 -21.80 25.74
C LEU A 212 -32.58 -22.16 24.64
N ILE A 213 -31.29 -22.08 24.91
CA ILE A 213 -30.19 -22.36 23.97
C ILE A 213 -29.14 -23.24 24.66
N THR A 214 -28.40 -23.98 23.84
CA THR A 214 -27.29 -24.81 24.28
C THR A 214 -26.03 -23.99 24.52
N GLU A 215 -25.04 -24.54 25.23
CA GLU A 215 -23.75 -23.86 25.46
C GLU A 215 -23.00 -23.57 24.15
N GLU A 216 -23.06 -24.50 23.20
CA GLU A 216 -22.43 -24.34 21.92
C GLU A 216 -23.07 -23.21 21.07
N GLU A 217 -24.39 -23.12 21.08
CA GLU A 217 -25.15 -22.03 20.47
C GLU A 217 -24.82 -20.69 21.11
N ARG A 218 -24.82 -20.62 22.43
CA ARG A 218 -24.44 -19.42 23.18
C ARG A 218 -23.06 -18.94 22.78
N TYR A 219 -22.07 -19.83 22.75
CA TYR A 219 -20.71 -19.52 22.36
C TYR A 219 -20.63 -18.96 20.92
N LYS A 220 -21.29 -19.63 19.97
CA LYS A 220 -21.33 -19.18 18.57
C LYS A 220 -21.96 -17.80 18.43
N GLU A 221 -23.08 -17.56 19.07
CA GLU A 221 -23.79 -16.27 19.03
C GLU A 221 -22.96 -15.13 19.65
N VAL A 222 -22.29 -15.40 20.78
CA VAL A 222 -21.42 -14.40 21.43
C VAL A 222 -20.22 -14.05 20.55
N VAL A 223 -19.53 -15.04 20.03
CA VAL A 223 -18.37 -14.84 19.15
C VAL A 223 -18.78 -14.08 17.87
N GLU A 224 -19.90 -14.45 17.28
CA GLU A 224 -20.40 -13.79 16.07
C GLU A 224 -20.82 -12.33 16.34
N THR A 225 -21.47 -12.05 17.47
CA THR A 225 -21.83 -10.69 17.89
C THR A 225 -20.60 -9.80 18.00
N TRP A 226 -19.55 -10.27 18.66
CA TRP A 226 -18.32 -9.51 18.80
C TRP A 226 -17.59 -9.33 17.49
N LYS A 227 -17.60 -10.33 16.61
CA LYS A 227 -17.00 -10.25 15.29
C LYS A 227 -17.70 -9.20 14.42
N GLN A 228 -19.03 -9.22 14.39
CA GLN A 228 -19.82 -8.21 13.65
C GLN A 228 -19.59 -6.80 14.18
N THR A 229 -19.48 -6.64 15.50
CA THR A 229 -19.18 -5.35 16.13
C THR A 229 -17.77 -4.88 15.78
N ASP A 230 -16.80 -5.78 15.77
CA ASP A 230 -15.42 -5.49 15.40
C ASP A 230 -15.30 -5.05 13.92
N ASP A 231 -16.00 -5.74 13.02
CA ASP A 231 -16.02 -5.39 11.59
C ASP A 231 -16.73 -4.03 11.36
N ALA A 232 -17.85 -3.79 12.02
CA ALA A 232 -18.56 -2.52 11.95
C ALA A 232 -17.74 -1.35 12.50
N LEU A 233 -17.05 -1.56 13.63
CA LEU A 233 -16.17 -0.56 14.24
C LEU A 233 -14.96 -0.28 13.34
N THR A 234 -14.39 -1.32 12.70
CA THR A 234 -13.28 -1.17 11.75
C THR A 234 -13.70 -0.31 10.57
N LYS A 235 -14.90 -0.54 10.03
CA LYS A 235 -15.42 0.27 8.92
C LYS A 235 -15.64 1.72 9.35
N ALA A 236 -16.28 1.94 10.49
CA ALA A 236 -16.50 3.29 11.03
C ALA A 236 -15.16 4.02 11.31
N LEU A 237 -14.12 3.30 11.72
CA LEU A 237 -12.79 3.85 11.92
C LEU A 237 -12.17 4.29 10.60
N LEU A 238 -12.17 3.43 9.59
CA LEU A 238 -11.56 3.73 8.28
C LEU A 238 -12.30 4.86 7.56
N ASP A 239 -13.63 4.87 7.61
CA ASP A 239 -14.46 5.92 7.01
C ASP A 239 -14.29 7.27 7.74
N GLY A 240 -13.93 7.26 9.02
CA GLY A 240 -13.72 8.46 9.84
C GLY A 240 -12.29 9.00 9.85
N LEU A 241 -11.33 8.29 9.28
CA LEU A 241 -9.95 8.76 9.19
C LEU A 241 -9.80 9.83 8.10
N ASP A 242 -9.02 10.87 8.39
CA ASP A 242 -8.63 11.85 7.38
C ASP A 242 -7.71 11.19 6.33
N ALA A 243 -8.00 11.45 5.06
CA ALA A 243 -7.18 10.97 3.93
C ALA A 243 -5.71 11.46 3.99
N TYR A 244 -5.45 12.54 4.74
CA TYR A 244 -4.10 13.08 4.94
C TYR A 244 -3.46 12.65 6.26
N ASN A 245 -4.11 11.76 7.01
CA ASN A 245 -3.53 11.17 8.21
C ASN A 245 -2.33 10.28 7.83
N ASN A 246 -1.21 10.45 8.52
CA ASN A 246 0.04 9.74 8.22
C ASN A 246 -0.13 8.21 8.27
N ILE A 247 -0.84 7.71 9.27
CA ILE A 247 -1.09 6.25 9.41
C ILE A 247 -1.96 5.74 8.27
N PHE A 248 -2.99 6.49 7.90
CA PHE A 248 -3.86 6.14 6.78
C PHE A 248 -3.07 6.11 5.46
N MET A 249 -2.26 7.13 5.18
CA MET A 249 -1.45 7.19 3.97
C MET A 249 -0.45 6.03 3.88
N MET A 250 0.17 5.61 4.99
CA MET A 250 1.09 4.47 5.01
C MET A 250 0.39 3.16 4.65
N ALA A 251 -0.84 2.95 5.12
CA ALA A 251 -1.59 1.73 4.85
C ALA A 251 -2.26 1.74 3.47
N ASP A 252 -2.91 2.84 3.09
CA ASP A 252 -3.63 2.98 1.81
C ASP A 252 -2.66 2.93 0.61
N SER A 253 -1.48 3.53 0.74
CA SER A 253 -0.43 3.44 -0.28
C SER A 253 0.04 1.99 -0.54
N GLY A 254 -0.17 1.08 0.40
CA GLY A 254 0.41 -0.26 0.40
C GLY A 254 1.90 -0.31 0.73
N ALA A 255 2.46 0.80 1.24
CA ALA A 255 3.86 0.88 1.66
C ALA A 255 4.11 0.06 2.93
N ARG A 256 3.31 0.30 3.96
CA ARG A 256 3.44 -0.39 5.26
C ARG A 256 2.13 -0.36 6.03
N GLY A 257 1.85 -1.45 6.72
CA GLY A 257 0.65 -1.58 7.54
C GLY A 257 -0.53 -2.21 6.82
N SER A 258 -1.58 -2.44 7.58
CA SER A 258 -2.85 -2.99 7.10
C SER A 258 -4.00 -2.45 7.96
N ASP A 259 -5.22 -2.53 7.44
CA ASP A 259 -6.44 -2.12 8.17
C ASP A 259 -6.55 -2.81 9.53
N LYS A 260 -6.12 -4.09 9.61
CA LYS A 260 -6.08 -4.85 10.87
C LYS A 260 -5.14 -4.24 11.91
N GLN A 261 -4.03 -3.64 11.50
CA GLN A 261 -3.09 -2.97 12.40
C GLN A 261 -3.62 -1.61 12.85
N ILE A 262 -4.22 -0.85 11.94
CA ILE A 262 -4.88 0.43 12.27
C ILE A 262 -6.01 0.20 13.28
N LYS A 263 -6.81 -0.85 13.09
CA LYS A 263 -7.86 -1.27 14.00
C LYS A 263 -7.33 -1.50 15.42
N GLN A 264 -6.22 -2.18 15.58
CA GLN A 264 -5.62 -2.43 16.90
C GLN A 264 -5.07 -1.16 17.54
N LEU A 265 -4.66 -0.17 16.77
CA LEU A 265 -4.13 1.10 17.26
C LEU A 265 -5.23 2.04 17.77
N ALA A 266 -6.34 2.15 17.04
CA ALA A 266 -7.36 3.18 17.27
C ALA A 266 -8.79 2.66 17.43
N GLY A 267 -9.06 1.41 17.09
CA GLY A 267 -10.38 0.78 17.19
C GLY A 267 -10.52 -0.10 18.43
N MET A 268 -10.59 -1.40 18.18
CA MET A 268 -10.69 -2.45 19.21
C MET A 268 -9.75 -3.60 18.82
N ARG A 269 -9.06 -4.18 19.79
CA ARG A 269 -8.20 -5.33 19.49
C ARG A 269 -8.99 -6.58 19.12
N GLY A 270 -10.18 -6.75 19.71
CA GLY A 270 -11.12 -7.80 19.38
C GLY A 270 -10.88 -9.12 20.08
N LEU A 271 -11.39 -10.19 19.49
CA LEU A 271 -11.28 -11.54 20.03
C LEU A 271 -9.87 -12.11 19.88
N MET A 272 -9.38 -12.77 20.90
CA MET A 272 -8.09 -13.44 20.92
C MET A 272 -8.25 -14.96 20.89
N ALA A 273 -7.27 -15.65 20.33
CA ALA A 273 -7.21 -17.10 20.38
C ALA A 273 -6.36 -17.58 21.55
N ASP A 274 -6.80 -18.64 22.19
CA ASP A 274 -6.03 -19.36 23.20
C ASP A 274 -4.86 -20.14 22.57
N THR A 275 -3.99 -20.68 23.38
CA THR A 275 -2.84 -21.50 22.97
C THR A 275 -3.24 -22.72 22.13
N THR A 276 -4.44 -23.26 22.34
CA THR A 276 -5.02 -24.37 21.56
C THR A 276 -5.63 -23.94 20.23
N GLY A 277 -5.80 -22.63 20.00
CA GLY A 277 -6.46 -22.07 18.82
C GLY A 277 -7.97 -21.82 18.98
N HIS A 278 -8.54 -22.10 20.16
CA HIS A 278 -9.93 -21.79 20.48
C HIS A 278 -10.08 -20.28 20.74
N THR A 279 -11.16 -19.67 20.25
CA THR A 279 -11.42 -18.25 20.44
C THR A 279 -11.92 -17.98 21.85
N ILE A 280 -11.27 -17.07 22.58
CA ILE A 280 -11.71 -16.63 23.90
C ILE A 280 -12.94 -15.73 23.72
N GLU A 281 -14.04 -16.03 24.42
CA GLU A 281 -15.30 -15.29 24.31
C GLU A 281 -15.21 -13.83 24.79
N LEU A 282 -14.28 -13.54 25.69
CA LEU A 282 -14.07 -12.20 26.22
C LEU A 282 -13.22 -11.39 25.24
N PRO A 283 -13.78 -10.34 24.58
CA PRO A 283 -13.02 -9.52 23.66
C PRO A 283 -12.14 -8.52 24.40
N ILE A 284 -11.04 -8.14 23.78
CA ILE A 284 -10.27 -6.98 24.20
C ILE A 284 -10.92 -5.72 23.58
N LYS A 285 -11.65 -4.98 24.42
CA LYS A 285 -12.39 -3.77 24.00
C LYS A 285 -11.50 -2.56 23.80
N SER A 286 -10.37 -2.54 24.49
CA SER A 286 -9.39 -1.45 24.44
C SER A 286 -8.53 -1.52 23.16
N ASN A 287 -7.94 -0.38 22.80
CA ASN A 287 -6.92 -0.26 21.75
C ASN A 287 -5.57 0.13 22.37
N PHE A 288 -4.52 0.17 21.56
CA PHE A 288 -3.20 0.54 22.06
C PHE A 288 -3.08 2.01 22.47
N ARG A 289 -3.89 2.91 21.87
CA ARG A 289 -3.92 4.31 22.27
C ARG A 289 -4.46 4.51 23.68
N GLU A 290 -5.55 3.81 24.03
CA GLU A 290 -6.18 3.87 25.35
C GLU A 290 -5.39 3.12 26.41
N GLY A 291 -4.61 2.13 25.98
CA GLY A 291 -3.92 1.19 26.84
C GLY A 291 -4.80 -0.02 27.19
N LEU A 292 -4.16 -1.14 27.49
CA LEU A 292 -4.84 -2.39 27.86
C LEU A 292 -4.91 -2.51 29.38
N ASP A 293 -6.01 -3.08 29.87
CA ASP A 293 -6.12 -3.51 31.26
C ASP A 293 -5.22 -4.74 31.52
N VAL A 294 -4.92 -5.03 32.77
CA VAL A 294 -4.04 -6.14 33.17
C VAL A 294 -4.53 -7.49 32.61
N LEU A 295 -5.83 -7.74 32.69
CA LEU A 295 -6.44 -8.96 32.17
C LEU A 295 -6.34 -9.02 30.62
N GLU A 296 -6.65 -7.92 29.94
CA GLU A 296 -6.57 -7.80 28.49
C GLU A 296 -5.13 -7.99 28.00
N TYR A 297 -4.17 -7.41 28.71
CA TYR A 297 -2.75 -7.58 28.42
C TYR A 297 -2.31 -9.04 28.56
N PHE A 298 -2.73 -9.72 29.64
CA PHE A 298 -2.40 -11.12 29.86
C PHE A 298 -2.99 -12.02 28.76
N MET A 299 -4.26 -11.83 28.39
CA MET A 299 -4.87 -12.57 27.28
C MET A 299 -4.13 -12.33 25.95
N SER A 300 -3.71 -11.09 25.71
CA SER A 300 -2.98 -10.76 24.50
C SER A 300 -1.58 -11.37 24.44
N ALA A 301 -0.94 -11.62 25.58
CA ALA A 301 0.37 -12.24 25.67
C ALA A 301 0.36 -13.70 25.17
N HIS A 302 -0.73 -14.44 25.35
CA HIS A 302 -0.88 -15.79 24.79
C HIS A 302 -0.77 -15.78 23.26
N GLY A 303 -1.51 -14.90 22.60
CA GLY A 303 -1.47 -14.77 21.14
C GLY A 303 -0.10 -14.31 20.64
N ALA A 304 0.55 -13.38 21.31
CA ALA A 304 1.89 -12.91 20.98
C ALA A 304 2.93 -14.03 21.08
N ARG A 305 2.93 -14.80 22.17
CA ARG A 305 3.84 -15.94 22.37
C ARG A 305 3.61 -17.02 21.32
N LYS A 306 2.35 -17.37 21.04
CA LYS A 306 2.01 -18.31 19.98
C LYS A 306 2.52 -17.84 18.60
N GLY A 307 2.30 -16.57 18.27
CA GLY A 307 2.77 -15.99 17.00
C GLY A 307 4.29 -16.05 16.85
N LEU A 308 5.06 -15.76 17.91
CA LEU A 308 6.52 -15.86 17.90
C LEU A 308 7.00 -17.31 17.69
N SER A 309 6.39 -18.27 18.40
CA SER A 309 6.72 -19.70 18.27
C SER A 309 6.35 -20.24 16.88
N ASP A 310 5.13 -19.95 16.40
CA ASP A 310 4.66 -20.40 15.10
C ASP A 310 5.53 -19.86 13.97
N THR A 311 5.96 -18.61 14.04
CA THR A 311 6.84 -18.00 13.03
C THR A 311 8.17 -18.72 12.95
N ALA A 312 8.79 -19.04 14.11
CA ALA A 312 10.05 -19.75 14.17
C ALA A 312 9.97 -21.17 13.56
N LEU A 313 8.89 -21.90 13.85
CA LEU A 313 8.68 -23.27 13.35
C LEU A 313 8.30 -23.28 11.86
N ARG A 314 7.37 -22.43 11.43
CA ARG A 314 6.90 -22.37 10.03
C ARG A 314 7.98 -21.92 9.05
N THR A 315 8.95 -21.15 9.49
CA THR A 315 10.09 -20.75 8.65
C THR A 315 10.89 -21.96 8.19
N ALA A 316 11.14 -22.91 9.09
CA ALA A 316 11.85 -24.15 8.75
C ALA A 316 11.05 -25.04 7.78
N ASP A 317 9.75 -25.21 8.01
CA ASP A 317 8.86 -26.01 7.16
C ASP A 317 8.74 -25.41 5.75
N SER A 318 8.56 -24.10 5.66
CA SER A 318 8.52 -23.37 4.39
C SER A 318 9.84 -23.49 3.61
N GLY A 319 10.98 -23.38 4.30
CA GLY A 319 12.29 -23.53 3.68
C GLY A 319 12.51 -24.95 3.14
N TYR A 320 12.14 -25.97 3.90
CA TYR A 320 12.24 -27.36 3.47
C TYR A 320 11.29 -27.69 2.30
N LEU A 321 10.05 -27.18 2.33
CA LEU A 321 9.12 -27.33 1.21
C LEU A 321 9.66 -26.68 -0.07
N THR A 322 10.15 -25.45 0.04
CA THR A 322 10.75 -24.71 -1.10
C THR A 322 11.91 -25.49 -1.70
N ARG A 323 12.82 -26.02 -0.86
CA ARG A 323 13.95 -26.85 -1.33
C ARG A 323 13.47 -28.06 -2.12
N ARG A 324 12.51 -28.81 -1.59
CA ARG A 324 11.96 -30.00 -2.29
C ARG A 324 11.30 -29.64 -3.63
N LEU A 325 10.58 -28.52 -3.68
CA LEU A 325 9.96 -28.04 -4.93
C LEU A 325 11.02 -27.65 -5.97
N VAL A 326 12.08 -26.97 -5.54
CA VAL A 326 13.20 -26.61 -6.43
C VAL A 326 13.90 -27.85 -6.95
N ASP A 327 14.19 -28.85 -6.11
CA ASP A 327 14.86 -30.10 -6.50
C ASP A 327 14.03 -30.86 -7.55
N VAL A 328 12.71 -30.89 -7.43
CA VAL A 328 11.81 -31.55 -8.39
C VAL A 328 11.66 -30.77 -9.70
N SER A 329 11.67 -29.44 -9.63
CA SER A 329 11.40 -28.55 -10.79
C SER A 329 12.67 -28.02 -11.48
N GLN A 330 13.88 -28.39 -11.03
CA GLN A 330 15.14 -27.83 -11.55
C GLN A 330 15.37 -28.05 -13.05
N GLU A 331 14.78 -29.10 -13.64
CA GLU A 331 14.91 -29.43 -15.05
C GLU A 331 13.84 -28.74 -15.94
N LEU A 332 12.86 -28.08 -15.33
CA LEU A 332 11.79 -27.41 -16.04
C LEU A 332 12.27 -26.07 -16.58
N ILE A 333 12.14 -25.86 -17.89
CA ILE A 333 12.48 -24.61 -18.56
C ILE A 333 11.20 -23.97 -19.07
N VAL A 334 10.96 -22.72 -18.70
CA VAL A 334 9.87 -21.92 -19.23
C VAL A 334 10.20 -21.54 -20.69
N ARG A 335 9.26 -21.82 -21.61
CA ARG A 335 9.38 -21.47 -23.03
C ARG A 335 8.21 -20.60 -23.45
N GLU A 336 8.47 -19.67 -24.36
CA GLU A 336 7.40 -19.03 -25.12
C GLU A 336 6.75 -20.04 -26.09
N VAL A 337 5.42 -20.00 -26.21
CA VAL A 337 4.64 -20.80 -27.14
C VAL A 337 4.22 -19.94 -28.30
#